data_172043f9e614adf4e1062800af9ebc2f
#
_entry.id   172043f9e614adf4e1062800af9ebc2f
#
_cell.length_a   1.000
_cell.length_b   1.000
_cell.length_c   1.000
_cell.angle_alpha   90.00
_cell.angle_beta   90.00
_cell.angle_gamma   90.00
#
_symmetry.space_group_name_H-M   'P 1'
#
loop_
_entity.id
_entity.type
_entity.pdbx_description
1 polymer ?
#
loop_
_entity_poly.entity_id
_entity_poly.type
_entity_poly.pdbx_seq_one_letter_code
_entity_poly.pdbx_strand_id
1 'polypeptide(L)'
;GEDYAMGLIFSRKYRIGRIYDELYLCRRWGGNSDASLSIERLNANNLYKDRLRTMEISARKLLGQGRADIAADNSLMRFFNRQLEKWDDARARYHGLQQVRTRELACGDNTIMVQHNPARIVSTGADISKKAIAGRQCFLCRENMPEEQFAKSMDDNFRILVNPFPILPVHFTIPKKRHEPQDIRGNYGEIYSILTAYPTVTVFYNGPRCGASAPDHMHFQAGSGGRLPLTNDWQRLSRALRPLLTCDDNNMLALMTGFICPAFVIKTDDAAKGTALFETLYDAMPDDKDGTEPMMNILAWSENGGFISVIIPRSKHRPDCYYAAEDDTRMLISPGALDMAGLLITPRQEDFESITPGQAADIIRECGATEEMIGRTVDALEKLDIKESGSNRHFDGRQPMVSVGIVSGAKIRFSLNKPYSAKGRLIEGEQTVEFFEGGILWNGNQYRELTFHPQSPDASFSLHDVTIGVNFHWERKETQTFLGTLRLVVEADSMYAINELPVESYLESVISSEMCATSGIELLKAHAVISRSWLLAQIERRNRQQGRSDNFFSFIKKDD
;
A
#
# COMPACT_ATOMS: atom_id res chain seq x y z
N GLY A 1 -17.23 -14.47 16.45
CA GLY A 1 -16.04 -14.85 15.68
C GLY A 1 -15.25 -13.67 15.19
N GLU A 2 -15.90 -12.56 14.84
CA GLU A 2 -15.28 -11.36 14.27
C GLU A 2 -14.33 -10.68 15.26
N ASP A 3 -14.77 -10.49 16.51
CA ASP A 3 -13.94 -9.89 17.57
C ASP A 3 -12.67 -10.69 17.85
N TYR A 4 -12.77 -12.02 17.74
CA TYR A 4 -11.62 -12.90 17.93
C TYR A 4 -10.61 -12.78 16.78
N ALA A 5 -11.09 -12.72 15.54
CA ALA A 5 -10.25 -12.52 14.37
C ALA A 5 -9.58 -11.15 14.41
N MET A 6 -10.32 -10.11 14.81
CA MET A 6 -9.80 -8.74 14.99
C MET A 6 -8.73 -8.69 16.07
N GLY A 7 -8.96 -9.33 17.23
CA GLY A 7 -7.96 -9.44 18.30
C GLY A 7 -6.66 -10.11 17.84
N LEU A 8 -6.74 -11.15 17.00
CA LEU A 8 -5.57 -11.80 16.41
C LEU A 8 -4.80 -10.86 15.46
N ILE A 9 -5.51 -10.08 14.64
CA ILE A 9 -4.90 -9.10 13.73
C ILE A 9 -4.18 -7.98 14.51
N PHE A 10 -4.83 -7.41 15.54
CA PHE A 10 -4.21 -6.39 16.39
C PHE A 10 -2.96 -6.91 17.10
N SER A 11 -2.98 -8.16 17.57
CA SER A 11 -1.84 -8.75 18.27
C SER A 11 -0.61 -8.99 17.38
N ARG A 12 -0.71 -8.82 16.06
CA ARG A 12 0.45 -8.83 15.14
C ARG A 12 1.29 -7.56 15.26
N LYS A 13 0.65 -6.42 15.51
CA LYS A 13 1.30 -5.09 15.53
C LYS A 13 1.54 -4.57 16.95
N TYR A 14 0.70 -4.97 17.90
CA TYR A 14 0.70 -4.41 19.25
C TYR A 14 0.88 -5.51 20.31
N ARG A 15 1.60 -5.19 21.39
CA ARG A 15 1.61 -6.04 22.58
C ARG A 15 0.26 -5.91 23.28
N ILE A 16 -0.51 -6.99 23.31
CA ILE A 16 -1.74 -7.07 24.08
C ILE A 16 -1.35 -7.45 25.50
N GLY A 17 -1.47 -6.50 26.42
CA GLY A 17 -1.32 -6.73 27.86
C GLY A 17 -2.56 -7.40 28.44
N ARG A 18 -2.39 -8.17 29.53
CA ARG A 18 -3.51 -8.69 30.31
C ARG A 18 -3.86 -7.66 31.37
N ILE A 19 -5.12 -7.22 31.39
CA ILE A 19 -5.69 -6.43 32.49
C ILE A 19 -6.31 -7.45 33.44
N TYR A 20 -5.90 -7.42 34.71
CA TYR A 20 -6.36 -8.37 35.74
C TYR A 20 -7.64 -7.90 36.43
N ASP A 21 -8.05 -6.66 36.22
CA ASP A 21 -9.29 -6.12 36.74
C ASP A 21 -10.48 -6.55 35.88
N GLU A 22 -11.62 -6.81 36.53
CA GLU A 22 -12.87 -7.10 35.83
C GLU A 22 -13.40 -5.83 35.18
N LEU A 23 -13.16 -5.70 33.85
CA LEU A 23 -13.61 -4.54 33.08
C LEU A 23 -15.02 -4.71 32.52
N TYR A 24 -15.55 -5.94 32.50
CA TYR A 24 -16.83 -6.26 31.89
C TYR A 24 -17.48 -7.49 32.53
N LEU A 25 -18.71 -7.29 33.05
CA LEU A 25 -19.56 -8.37 33.54
C LEU A 25 -20.61 -8.72 32.49
N CYS A 26 -20.39 -9.82 31.75
CA CYS A 26 -21.38 -10.33 30.81
C CYS A 26 -22.50 -11.05 31.55
N ARG A 27 -23.69 -10.46 31.65
CA ARG A 27 -24.89 -11.16 32.13
C ARG A 27 -25.43 -12.06 31.05
N ARG A 28 -25.42 -13.37 31.32
CA ARG A 28 -26.06 -14.37 30.44
C ARG A 28 -27.47 -14.64 30.98
N TRP A 29 -28.48 -14.39 30.16
CA TRP A 29 -29.87 -14.76 30.44
C TRP A 29 -30.45 -15.52 29.23
N GLY A 30 -31.61 -16.16 29.38
CA GLY A 30 -32.19 -17.03 28.33
C GLY A 30 -32.55 -16.37 27.01
N GLY A 31 -32.49 -15.04 26.91
CA GLY A 31 -32.67 -14.26 25.67
C GLY A 31 -31.37 -13.81 25.01
N ASN A 32 -30.20 -14.22 25.52
CA ASN A 32 -28.91 -13.90 24.92
C ASN A 32 -28.61 -14.85 23.73
N SER A 33 -28.17 -14.33 22.60
CA SER A 33 -27.91 -15.07 21.35
C SER A 33 -27.02 -16.32 21.54
N ASP A 34 -26.12 -16.29 22.53
CA ASP A 34 -25.23 -17.42 22.82
C ASP A 34 -25.89 -18.49 23.72
N ALA A 35 -26.95 -18.17 24.44
CA ALA A 35 -27.63 -19.10 25.36
C ALA A 35 -28.56 -20.09 24.63
N SER A 36 -28.90 -19.81 23.37
CA SER A 36 -29.80 -20.65 22.55
C SER A 36 -29.07 -21.50 21.51
N LEU A 37 -27.72 -21.47 21.47
CA LEU A 37 -26.95 -22.25 20.51
C LEU A 37 -26.94 -23.74 20.88
N SER A 38 -27.21 -24.60 19.90
CA SER A 38 -27.01 -26.05 20.07
C SER A 38 -25.53 -26.36 20.33
N ILE A 39 -25.27 -27.49 21.02
CA ILE A 39 -23.90 -27.97 21.30
C ILE A 39 -23.09 -28.12 20.01
N GLU A 40 -23.70 -28.56 18.92
CA GLU A 40 -23.05 -28.70 17.62
C GLU A 40 -22.61 -27.36 17.06
N ARG A 41 -23.43 -26.33 17.17
CA ARG A 41 -23.12 -24.98 16.71
C ARG A 41 -22.07 -24.28 17.58
N LEU A 42 -22.08 -24.52 18.88
CA LEU A 42 -21.01 -24.12 19.80
C LEU A 42 -19.67 -24.78 19.45
N ASN A 43 -19.69 -26.09 19.18
CA ASN A 43 -18.50 -26.83 18.77
C ASN A 43 -17.97 -26.36 17.40
N ALA A 44 -18.86 -26.09 16.43
CA ALA A 44 -18.46 -25.54 15.13
C ALA A 44 -17.81 -24.15 15.27
N ASN A 45 -18.36 -23.29 16.13
CA ASN A 45 -17.78 -21.96 16.40
C ASN A 45 -16.41 -22.08 17.09
N ASN A 46 -16.26 -23.01 18.04
CA ASN A 46 -14.99 -23.24 18.71
C ASN A 46 -13.95 -23.82 17.77
N LEU A 47 -14.33 -24.77 16.92
CA LEU A 47 -13.46 -25.34 15.88
C LEU A 47 -13.00 -24.26 14.90
N TYR A 48 -13.88 -23.33 14.51
CA TYR A 48 -13.51 -22.20 13.66
C TYR A 48 -12.48 -21.28 14.36
N LYS A 49 -12.69 -20.94 15.63
CA LYS A 49 -11.74 -20.13 16.43
C LYS A 49 -10.39 -20.85 16.57
N ASP A 50 -10.39 -22.14 16.78
CA ASP A 50 -9.17 -22.94 16.92
C ASP A 50 -8.41 -23.04 15.59
N ARG A 51 -9.10 -23.11 14.46
CA ARG A 51 -8.48 -23.02 13.13
C ARG A 51 -7.80 -21.66 12.92
N LEU A 52 -8.49 -20.56 13.23
CA LEU A 52 -7.90 -19.21 13.14
C LEU A 52 -6.66 -19.08 14.05
N ARG A 53 -6.76 -19.59 15.29
CA ARG A 53 -5.64 -19.60 16.24
C ARG A 53 -4.46 -20.42 15.73
N THR A 54 -4.72 -21.61 15.21
CA THR A 54 -3.69 -22.50 14.66
C THR A 54 -2.97 -21.86 13.47
N MET A 55 -3.73 -21.24 12.56
CA MET A 55 -3.18 -20.50 11.42
C MET A 55 -2.29 -19.35 11.90
N GLU A 56 -2.74 -18.57 12.90
CA GLU A 56 -2.00 -17.44 13.44
C GLU A 56 -0.75 -17.89 14.20
N ILE A 57 -0.83 -18.95 15.02
CA ILE A 57 0.34 -19.53 15.71
C ILE A 57 1.37 -20.05 14.70
N SER A 58 0.91 -20.71 13.64
CA SER A 58 1.79 -21.19 12.58
C SER A 58 2.46 -20.01 11.86
N ALA A 59 1.72 -18.97 11.51
CA ALA A 59 2.27 -17.75 10.93
C ALA A 59 3.29 -17.07 11.86
N ARG A 60 3.00 -17.00 13.17
CA ARG A 60 3.93 -16.40 14.16
C ARG A 60 5.15 -17.24 14.45
N LYS A 61 5.04 -18.56 14.44
CA LYS A 61 6.21 -19.45 14.56
C LYS A 61 7.15 -19.25 13.38
N LEU A 62 6.59 -19.12 12.17
CA LEU A 62 7.37 -18.80 10.97
C LEU A 62 8.01 -17.40 11.04
N LEU A 63 7.30 -16.40 11.58
CA LEU A 63 7.80 -15.04 11.80
C LEU A 63 8.77 -14.95 12.99
N GLY A 64 8.58 -15.75 14.04
CA GLY A 64 9.38 -15.75 15.28
C GLY A 64 10.69 -16.53 15.20
N GLN A 65 10.90 -17.34 14.16
CA GLN A 65 12.16 -18.07 13.94
C GLN A 65 13.28 -17.23 13.32
N GLY A 66 13.18 -15.93 13.47
CA GLY A 66 14.23 -14.95 13.31
C GLY A 66 14.84 -14.89 11.91
N ARG A 67 14.57 -13.80 11.24
CA ARG A 67 14.93 -13.39 9.89
C ARG A 67 13.91 -13.87 8.87
N ALA A 68 13.29 -12.88 8.27
CA ALA A 68 12.42 -13.00 7.12
C ALA A 68 13.19 -13.54 5.91
N ASP A 69 13.58 -14.79 5.99
CA ASP A 69 13.93 -15.53 4.80
C ASP A 69 12.62 -15.85 4.08
N ILE A 70 12.65 -15.83 2.77
CA ILE A 70 11.58 -16.27 1.86
C ILE A 70 10.96 -17.65 2.27
N ALA A 71 11.61 -18.35 3.16
CA ALA A 71 11.09 -19.54 3.87
C ALA A 71 9.73 -19.31 4.55
N ALA A 72 9.33 -18.08 4.85
CA ALA A 72 8.02 -17.79 5.43
C ALA A 72 6.86 -17.90 4.40
N ASP A 73 7.11 -17.72 3.10
CA ASP A 73 6.13 -18.03 2.06
C ASP A 73 6.34 -19.44 1.49
N ASN A 74 5.73 -20.40 2.13
CA ASN A 74 5.79 -21.79 1.71
C ASN A 74 5.38 -22.04 0.25
N SER A 75 4.58 -21.16 -0.38
CA SER A 75 4.13 -21.34 -1.75
C SER A 75 5.20 -20.92 -2.76
N LEU A 76 5.87 -19.81 -2.52
CA LEU A 76 6.94 -19.30 -3.37
C LEU A 76 8.19 -20.20 -3.28
N MET A 77 8.54 -20.63 -2.07
CA MET A 77 9.68 -21.55 -1.87
C MET A 77 9.41 -22.95 -2.43
N ARG A 78 8.18 -23.48 -2.31
CA ARG A 78 7.82 -24.75 -2.97
C ARG A 78 7.93 -24.64 -4.49
N PHE A 79 7.48 -23.52 -5.06
CA PHE A 79 7.65 -23.26 -6.50
C PHE A 79 9.12 -23.22 -6.89
N PHE A 80 9.96 -22.47 -6.14
CA PHE A 80 11.39 -22.38 -6.35
C PHE A 80 12.08 -23.75 -6.30
N ASN A 81 11.87 -24.52 -5.24
CA ASN A 81 12.48 -25.84 -5.06
C ASN A 81 12.05 -26.82 -6.16
N ARG A 82 10.74 -26.85 -6.48
CA ARG A 82 10.22 -27.69 -7.56
C ARG A 82 10.82 -27.33 -8.93
N GLN A 83 11.07 -26.03 -9.16
CA GLN A 83 11.72 -25.60 -10.39
C GLN A 83 13.15 -26.13 -10.47
N LEU A 84 13.93 -26.03 -9.40
CA LEU A 84 15.30 -26.54 -9.36
C LEU A 84 15.37 -28.08 -9.45
N GLU A 85 14.37 -28.80 -8.93
CA GLU A 85 14.26 -30.26 -9.08
C GLU A 85 14.10 -30.67 -10.56
N LYS A 86 13.45 -29.85 -11.36
CA LYS A 86 13.08 -30.16 -12.75
C LYS A 86 13.97 -29.51 -13.80
N TRP A 87 14.87 -28.62 -13.39
CA TRP A 87 15.75 -27.88 -14.30
C TRP A 87 17.20 -27.97 -13.84
N ASP A 88 17.91 -28.94 -14.41
CA ASP A 88 19.28 -29.29 -14.00
C ASP A 88 20.27 -28.11 -14.19
N ASP A 89 20.16 -27.39 -15.31
CA ASP A 89 21.01 -26.24 -15.57
C ASP A 89 20.83 -25.12 -14.56
N ALA A 90 19.59 -24.79 -14.22
CA ALA A 90 19.30 -23.81 -13.18
C ALA A 90 19.81 -24.28 -11.82
N ARG A 91 19.55 -25.55 -11.46
CA ARG A 91 20.05 -26.14 -10.22
C ARG A 91 21.57 -26.06 -10.10
N ALA A 92 22.29 -26.40 -11.19
CA ALA A 92 23.76 -26.31 -11.21
C ALA A 92 24.25 -24.87 -10.97
N ARG A 93 23.59 -23.86 -11.56
CA ARG A 93 23.94 -22.44 -11.37
C ARG A 93 23.67 -21.97 -9.94
N TYR A 94 22.56 -22.39 -9.31
CA TYR A 94 22.29 -22.10 -7.90
C TYR A 94 23.28 -22.80 -6.96
N HIS A 95 23.72 -24.02 -7.27
CA HIS A 95 24.82 -24.67 -6.56
C HIS A 95 26.13 -23.93 -6.74
N GLY A 96 26.43 -23.49 -7.97
CA GLY A 96 27.61 -22.66 -8.25
C GLY A 96 27.64 -21.35 -7.47
N LEU A 97 26.45 -20.76 -7.23
CA LEU A 97 26.33 -19.54 -6.43
C LEU A 97 26.80 -19.72 -4.97
N GLN A 98 26.72 -20.93 -4.41
CA GLN A 98 27.23 -21.22 -3.08
C GLN A 98 28.75 -21.18 -2.98
N GLN A 99 29.44 -21.25 -4.13
CA GLN A 99 30.90 -21.24 -4.24
C GLN A 99 31.47 -19.87 -4.64
N VAL A 100 30.59 -18.88 -4.88
CA VAL A 100 31.07 -17.53 -5.23
C VAL A 100 31.82 -16.92 -4.06
N ARG A 101 32.93 -16.27 -4.37
CA ARG A 101 33.70 -15.52 -3.39
C ARG A 101 33.09 -14.14 -3.20
N THR A 102 33.03 -13.69 -1.96
CA THR A 102 32.59 -12.34 -1.61
C THR A 102 33.64 -11.65 -0.77
N ARG A 103 33.69 -10.33 -0.88
CA ARG A 103 34.59 -9.48 -0.13
C ARG A 103 33.91 -8.18 0.26
N GLU A 104 34.04 -7.77 1.50
CA GLU A 104 33.53 -6.49 1.98
C GLU A 104 34.59 -5.41 1.81
N LEU A 105 34.18 -4.27 1.29
CA LEU A 105 35.00 -3.06 1.14
C LEU A 105 34.37 -1.94 1.97
N ALA A 106 35.12 -1.39 2.92
CA ALA A 106 34.70 -0.24 3.71
C ALA A 106 34.89 1.06 2.88
N CYS A 107 33.82 1.83 2.70
CA CYS A 107 33.79 3.07 1.91
C CYS A 107 33.21 4.22 2.77
N GLY A 108 34.01 4.77 3.67
CA GLY A 108 33.54 5.68 4.73
C GLY A 108 32.60 4.94 5.68
N ASP A 109 31.41 5.52 5.92
CA ASP A 109 30.37 4.90 6.77
C ASP A 109 29.56 3.82 6.03
N ASN A 110 29.87 3.55 4.76
CA ASN A 110 29.14 2.58 3.94
C ASN A 110 30.02 1.34 3.66
N THR A 111 29.34 0.22 3.40
CA THR A 111 29.99 -1.02 2.98
C THR A 111 29.58 -1.35 1.55
N ILE A 112 30.54 -1.80 0.73
CA ILE A 112 30.28 -2.41 -0.57
C ILE A 112 30.65 -3.88 -0.47
N MET A 113 29.73 -4.76 -0.87
CA MET A 113 29.99 -6.18 -1.02
C MET A 113 30.38 -6.46 -2.48
N VAL A 114 31.58 -6.93 -2.72
CA VAL A 114 32.00 -7.38 -4.05
C VAL A 114 31.79 -8.89 -4.16
N GLN A 115 31.15 -9.32 -5.24
CA GLN A 115 30.88 -10.73 -5.51
C GLN A 115 31.54 -11.16 -6.81
N HIS A 116 32.48 -12.14 -6.75
CA HIS A 116 33.01 -12.78 -7.93
C HIS A 116 32.04 -13.84 -8.43
N ASN A 117 31.36 -13.54 -9.54
CA ASN A 117 30.37 -14.43 -10.15
C ASN A 117 30.62 -14.61 -11.66
N PRO A 118 31.47 -15.59 -12.06
CA PRO A 118 31.82 -15.84 -13.47
C PRO A 118 30.61 -16.15 -14.37
N ALA A 119 29.55 -16.73 -13.81
CA ALA A 119 28.33 -17.04 -14.57
C ALA A 119 27.62 -15.77 -15.13
N ARG A 120 27.98 -14.59 -14.63
CA ARG A 120 27.40 -13.30 -15.06
C ARG A 120 28.13 -12.69 -16.26
N ILE A 121 29.20 -13.26 -16.74
CA ILE A 121 30.01 -12.68 -17.84
C ILE A 121 29.17 -12.41 -19.10
N VAL A 122 28.28 -13.33 -19.47
CA VAL A 122 27.40 -13.20 -20.64
C VAL A 122 26.42 -12.04 -20.49
N SER A 123 25.79 -11.91 -19.30
CA SER A 123 24.81 -10.85 -19.05
C SER A 123 25.46 -9.49 -18.83
N THR A 124 26.65 -9.43 -18.21
CA THR A 124 27.42 -8.20 -18.05
C THR A 124 27.90 -7.65 -19.38
N GLY A 125 28.30 -8.55 -20.31
CA GLY A 125 28.72 -8.20 -21.67
C GLY A 125 27.59 -8.07 -22.71
N ALA A 126 26.31 -8.21 -22.30
CA ALA A 126 25.20 -8.22 -23.23
C ALA A 126 25.10 -6.93 -24.04
N ASP A 127 24.90 -7.08 -25.35
CA ASP A 127 24.58 -5.99 -26.26
C ASP A 127 23.07 -5.72 -26.22
N ILE A 128 22.71 -4.57 -25.68
CA ILE A 128 21.32 -4.08 -25.58
C ILE A 128 20.99 -3.01 -26.63
N SER A 129 21.79 -2.92 -27.71
CA SER A 129 21.50 -2.03 -28.83
C SER A 129 20.14 -2.37 -29.46
N LYS A 130 19.46 -1.37 -30.02
CA LYS A 130 18.19 -1.58 -30.74
C LYS A 130 18.32 -2.66 -31.84
N LYS A 131 19.48 -2.74 -32.50
CA LYS A 131 19.76 -3.75 -33.54
C LYS A 131 19.89 -5.17 -32.96
N ALA A 132 20.59 -5.31 -31.84
CA ALA A 132 20.76 -6.61 -31.17
C ALA A 132 19.43 -7.12 -30.60
N ILE A 133 18.62 -6.25 -30.02
CA ILE A 133 17.29 -6.58 -29.47
C ILE A 133 16.34 -7.01 -30.59
N ALA A 134 16.26 -6.25 -31.69
CA ALA A 134 15.40 -6.58 -32.83
C ALA A 134 15.79 -7.90 -33.54
N GLY A 135 17.04 -8.34 -33.40
CA GLY A 135 17.55 -9.57 -34.02
C GLY A 135 17.36 -10.84 -33.16
N ARG A 136 16.84 -10.75 -31.94
CA ARG A 136 16.67 -11.89 -31.03
C ARG A 136 15.21 -12.16 -30.68
N GLN A 137 14.90 -13.42 -30.39
CA GLN A 137 13.64 -13.77 -29.75
C GLN A 137 13.71 -13.38 -28.27
N CYS A 138 12.59 -12.80 -27.76
CA CYS A 138 12.50 -12.41 -26.36
C CYS A 138 12.40 -13.65 -25.46
N PHE A 139 13.40 -13.88 -24.64
CA PHE A 139 13.48 -15.05 -23.74
C PHE A 139 12.50 -14.97 -22.55
N LEU A 140 11.83 -13.83 -22.34
CA LEU A 140 10.78 -13.69 -21.34
C LEU A 140 9.38 -14.02 -21.88
N CYS A 141 9.21 -14.09 -23.21
CA CYS A 141 7.96 -14.53 -23.82
C CYS A 141 7.76 -16.03 -23.63
N ARG A 142 6.51 -16.43 -23.37
CA ARG A 142 6.18 -17.83 -23.01
C ARG A 142 6.60 -18.83 -24.08
N GLU A 143 6.45 -18.46 -25.33
CA GLU A 143 6.79 -19.28 -26.52
C GLU A 143 8.29 -19.54 -26.69
N ASN A 144 9.13 -18.73 -26.03
CA ASN A 144 10.59 -18.83 -26.12
C ASN A 144 11.24 -19.32 -24.82
N MET A 145 10.44 -19.63 -23.81
CA MET A 145 10.95 -20.17 -22.54
C MET A 145 11.42 -21.62 -22.73
N PRO A 146 12.49 -22.05 -22.01
CA PRO A 146 12.85 -23.47 -21.94
C PRO A 146 11.69 -24.32 -21.45
N GLU A 147 11.58 -25.57 -21.96
CA GLU A 147 10.50 -26.49 -21.56
C GLU A 147 10.52 -26.79 -20.05
N GLU A 148 11.69 -26.78 -19.45
CA GLU A 148 11.90 -27.04 -18.03
C GLU A 148 11.49 -25.85 -17.15
N GLN A 149 11.36 -24.65 -17.70
CA GLN A 149 11.05 -23.46 -16.94
C GLN A 149 9.54 -23.31 -16.71
N PHE A 150 9.12 -23.47 -15.48
CA PHE A 150 7.73 -23.26 -15.10
C PHE A 150 7.45 -21.79 -14.79
N ALA A 151 6.21 -21.39 -15.01
CA ALA A 151 5.69 -20.10 -14.58
C ALA A 151 4.67 -20.27 -13.45
N LYS A 152 4.81 -19.50 -12.38
CA LYS A 152 3.77 -19.30 -11.37
C LYS A 152 2.98 -18.03 -11.72
N SER A 153 1.66 -18.13 -11.84
CA SER A 153 0.83 -16.92 -12.01
C SER A 153 0.92 -16.07 -10.75
N MET A 154 1.12 -14.78 -10.91
CA MET A 154 1.01 -13.81 -9.84
C MET A 154 -0.40 -13.20 -9.84
N ASP A 155 -0.81 -12.66 -10.96
CA ASP A 155 -2.11 -12.05 -11.22
C ASP A 155 -2.47 -12.20 -12.73
N ASP A 156 -3.37 -11.37 -13.22
CA ASP A 156 -3.76 -11.39 -14.65
C ASP A 156 -2.68 -10.82 -15.58
N ASN A 157 -1.79 -9.97 -15.08
CA ASN A 157 -0.80 -9.24 -15.86
C ASN A 157 0.62 -9.82 -15.76
N PHE A 158 1.00 -10.36 -14.59
CA PHE A 158 2.37 -10.81 -14.30
C PHE A 158 2.47 -12.30 -13.97
N ARG A 159 3.64 -12.87 -14.21
CA ARG A 159 4.00 -14.24 -13.82
C ARG A 159 5.36 -14.24 -13.13
N ILE A 160 5.60 -15.22 -12.29
CA ILE A 160 6.87 -15.41 -11.58
C ILE A 160 7.64 -16.56 -12.23
N LEU A 161 8.89 -16.31 -12.57
CA LEU A 161 9.86 -17.27 -13.08
C LEU A 161 11.04 -17.37 -12.13
N VAL A 162 11.64 -18.54 -11.99
CA VAL A 162 12.94 -18.67 -11.34
C VAL A 162 14.00 -18.12 -12.29
N ASN A 163 14.84 -17.19 -11.81
CA ASN A 163 15.90 -16.61 -12.65
C ASN A 163 17.00 -17.65 -12.89
N PRO A 164 17.32 -17.99 -14.15
CA PRO A 164 18.33 -19.01 -14.44
C PRO A 164 19.78 -18.55 -14.24
N PHE A 165 20.02 -17.24 -14.03
CA PHE A 165 21.33 -16.66 -13.79
C PHE A 165 21.36 -15.92 -12.45
N PRO A 166 21.37 -16.66 -11.32
CA PRO A 166 21.15 -16.05 -10.02
C PRO A 166 22.33 -15.17 -9.58
N ILE A 167 21.98 -14.12 -8.84
CA ILE A 167 22.90 -13.31 -8.02
C ILE A 167 22.60 -13.55 -6.54
N LEU A 168 21.33 -13.78 -6.22
CA LEU A 168 20.84 -14.02 -4.87
C LEU A 168 20.52 -15.50 -4.67
N PRO A 169 20.62 -16.04 -3.45
CA PRO A 169 20.31 -17.45 -3.13
C PRO A 169 18.93 -17.89 -3.58
N VAL A 170 17.96 -16.99 -3.57
CA VAL A 170 16.65 -17.15 -4.21
C VAL A 170 16.44 -15.94 -5.10
N HIS A 171 16.18 -16.16 -6.37
CA HIS A 171 16.11 -15.09 -7.36
C HIS A 171 15.01 -15.38 -8.37
N PHE A 172 14.08 -14.44 -8.51
CA PHE A 172 12.96 -14.51 -9.43
C PHE A 172 13.03 -13.39 -10.48
N THR A 173 12.48 -13.67 -11.64
CA THR A 173 12.13 -12.67 -12.65
C THR A 173 10.61 -12.65 -12.77
N ILE A 174 10.00 -11.46 -12.77
CA ILE A 174 8.56 -11.28 -12.76
C ILE A 174 8.16 -10.48 -14.01
N PRO A 175 8.10 -11.14 -15.19
CA PRO A 175 7.75 -10.47 -16.43
C PRO A 175 6.25 -10.29 -16.58
N LYS A 176 5.87 -9.23 -17.27
CA LYS A 176 4.52 -9.04 -17.78
C LYS A 176 4.15 -10.18 -18.71
N LYS A 177 2.88 -10.61 -18.71
CA LYS A 177 2.44 -11.71 -19.60
C LYS A 177 2.43 -11.30 -21.07
N ARG A 178 2.17 -10.00 -21.33
CA ARG A 178 2.27 -9.39 -22.66
C ARG A 178 3.68 -8.87 -22.90
N HIS A 179 4.13 -8.97 -24.14
CA HIS A 179 5.38 -8.37 -24.57
C HIS A 179 5.18 -6.86 -24.73
N GLU A 180 5.67 -6.09 -23.79
CA GLU A 180 5.62 -4.64 -23.75
C GLU A 180 6.99 -4.12 -23.32
N PRO A 181 7.46 -2.97 -23.82
CA PRO A 181 8.75 -2.40 -23.44
C PRO A 181 8.90 -2.23 -21.92
N GLN A 182 10.14 -2.28 -21.46
CA GLN A 182 10.49 -1.97 -20.08
C GLN A 182 10.16 -0.51 -19.78
N ASP A 183 9.14 -0.30 -18.96
CA ASP A 183 8.63 1.00 -18.55
C ASP A 183 8.01 0.89 -17.15
N ILE A 184 8.52 1.68 -16.21
CA ILE A 184 8.03 1.67 -14.84
C ILE A 184 6.76 2.50 -14.69
N ARG A 185 6.55 3.51 -15.53
CA ARG A 185 5.37 4.35 -15.47
C ARG A 185 4.10 3.52 -15.68
N GLY A 186 3.14 3.65 -14.77
CA GLY A 186 1.92 2.83 -14.78
C GLY A 186 2.10 1.38 -14.31
N ASN A 187 3.34 0.93 -14.05
CA ASN A 187 3.63 -0.40 -13.49
C ASN A 187 4.22 -0.34 -12.06
N TYR A 188 4.55 0.85 -11.56
CA TYR A 188 5.20 0.99 -10.24
C TYR A 188 4.37 0.41 -9.08
N GLY A 189 3.05 0.58 -9.11
CA GLY A 189 2.14 0.04 -8.09
C GLY A 189 2.21 -1.48 -7.93
N GLU A 190 2.66 -2.20 -8.97
CA GLU A 190 2.84 -3.65 -8.91
C GLU A 190 3.95 -4.08 -7.94
N ILE A 191 4.91 -3.21 -7.64
CA ILE A 191 5.90 -3.44 -6.59
C ILE A 191 5.19 -3.71 -5.25
N TYR A 192 4.18 -2.92 -4.93
CA TYR A 192 3.39 -3.08 -3.69
C TYR A 192 2.50 -4.33 -3.74
N SER A 193 1.97 -4.67 -4.91
CA SER A 193 1.22 -5.93 -5.13
C SER A 193 2.11 -7.14 -4.86
N ILE A 194 3.35 -7.14 -5.38
CA ILE A 194 4.34 -8.20 -5.14
C ILE A 194 4.70 -8.29 -3.64
N LEU A 195 4.99 -7.16 -3.01
CA LEU A 195 5.38 -7.10 -1.59
C LEU A 195 4.24 -7.46 -0.64
N THR A 196 2.99 -7.19 -1.04
CA THR A 196 1.80 -7.61 -0.29
C THR A 196 1.62 -9.13 -0.35
N ALA A 197 1.83 -9.72 -1.54
CA ALA A 197 1.74 -11.16 -1.72
C ALA A 197 2.93 -11.92 -1.09
N TYR A 198 4.12 -11.31 -1.15
CA TYR A 198 5.39 -11.91 -0.73
C TYR A 198 6.23 -10.92 0.10
N PRO A 199 5.85 -10.64 1.36
CA PRO A 199 6.46 -9.58 2.16
C PRO A 199 7.93 -9.82 2.56
N THR A 200 8.47 -11.01 2.30
CA THR A 200 9.84 -11.40 2.67
C THR A 200 10.85 -11.20 1.55
N VAL A 201 10.40 -10.85 0.34
CA VAL A 201 11.30 -10.57 -0.77
C VAL A 201 11.74 -9.10 -0.81
N THR A 202 12.89 -8.87 -1.42
CA THR A 202 13.24 -7.55 -1.95
C THR A 202 12.91 -7.56 -3.43
N VAL A 203 12.08 -6.62 -3.86
CA VAL A 203 11.75 -6.38 -5.29
C VAL A 203 12.73 -5.36 -5.83
N PHE A 204 13.19 -5.55 -7.06
CA PHE A 204 14.04 -4.57 -7.72
C PHE A 204 13.70 -4.44 -9.21
N TYR A 205 13.97 -3.25 -9.72
CA TYR A 205 13.71 -2.86 -11.09
C TYR A 205 14.97 -2.30 -11.72
N ASN A 206 15.25 -2.75 -12.94
CA ASN A 206 16.28 -2.18 -13.80
C ASN A 206 15.60 -1.44 -14.95
N GLY A 207 15.81 -0.13 -15.02
CA GLY A 207 15.36 0.65 -16.17
C GLY A 207 16.00 0.15 -17.48
N PRO A 208 15.42 0.48 -18.64
CA PRO A 208 15.86 -0.03 -19.95
C PRO A 208 17.35 0.15 -20.26
N ARG A 209 17.93 1.23 -19.71
CA ARG A 209 19.36 1.57 -19.84
C ARG A 209 20.10 1.54 -18.51
N CYS A 210 19.55 0.82 -17.52
CA CYS A 210 20.09 0.74 -16.16
C CYS A 210 20.29 -0.72 -15.71
N GLY A 211 20.74 -1.58 -16.63
CA GLY A 211 21.07 -2.97 -16.35
C GLY A 211 19.95 -3.97 -16.68
N ALA A 212 18.85 -3.56 -17.32
CA ALA A 212 17.85 -4.49 -17.83
C ALA A 212 18.45 -5.33 -18.96
N SER A 213 18.38 -6.67 -18.85
CA SER A 213 18.84 -7.60 -19.91
C SER A 213 17.78 -7.83 -21.00
N ALA A 214 16.53 -7.48 -20.73
CA ALA A 214 15.41 -7.48 -21.67
C ALA A 214 14.67 -6.14 -21.63
N PRO A 215 15.25 -5.05 -22.17
CA PRO A 215 14.61 -3.74 -22.17
C PRO A 215 13.39 -3.65 -23.09
N ASP A 216 13.17 -4.67 -23.89
CA ASP A 216 12.03 -4.88 -24.79
C ASP A 216 10.85 -5.56 -24.11
N HIS A 217 10.99 -6.04 -22.86
CA HIS A 217 9.92 -6.75 -22.16
C HIS A 217 9.84 -6.34 -20.68
N MET A 218 8.74 -5.71 -20.29
CA MET A 218 8.51 -5.25 -18.91
C MET A 218 8.64 -6.39 -17.90
N HIS A 219 9.51 -6.22 -16.93
CA HIS A 219 9.72 -7.17 -15.86
C HIS A 219 10.29 -6.52 -14.60
N PHE A 220 9.90 -7.05 -13.46
CA PHE A 220 10.57 -6.87 -12.19
C PHE A 220 11.47 -8.07 -11.90
N GLN A 221 12.32 -7.92 -10.89
CA GLN A 221 13.01 -9.02 -10.28
C GLN A 221 12.75 -9.01 -8.78
N ALA A 222 12.85 -10.17 -8.14
CA ALA A 222 12.69 -10.28 -6.69
C ALA A 222 13.60 -11.38 -6.15
N GLY A 223 14.01 -11.24 -4.91
CA GLY A 223 14.87 -12.27 -4.33
C GLY A 223 14.98 -12.18 -2.81
N SER A 224 15.83 -13.05 -2.25
CA SER A 224 16.12 -13.07 -0.82
C SER A 224 16.70 -11.73 -0.38
N GLY A 225 15.97 -11.04 0.50
CA GLY A 225 16.44 -9.83 1.15
C GLY A 225 17.54 -10.08 2.20
N GLY A 226 18.03 -8.99 2.81
CA GLY A 226 18.92 -9.07 3.98
C GLY A 226 20.40 -9.35 3.68
N ARG A 227 20.81 -9.29 2.40
CA ARG A 227 22.22 -9.42 1.99
C ARG A 227 22.77 -8.23 1.21
N LEU A 228 21.94 -7.20 1.02
CA LEU A 228 22.34 -5.98 0.30
C LEU A 228 22.86 -4.95 1.31
N PRO A 229 24.02 -4.35 1.09
CA PRO A 229 24.54 -3.30 1.95
C PRO A 229 23.52 -2.18 2.23
N LEU A 230 22.80 -1.72 1.23
CA LEU A 230 21.72 -0.73 1.37
C LEU A 230 20.67 -1.15 2.40
N THR A 231 20.20 -2.40 2.37
CA THR A 231 19.20 -2.90 3.32
C THR A 231 19.78 -3.16 4.70
N ASN A 232 21.05 -3.57 4.78
CA ASN A 232 21.74 -3.77 6.06
C ASN A 232 21.95 -2.44 6.79
N ASP A 233 22.28 -1.38 6.05
CA ASP A 233 22.53 -0.03 6.58
C ASP A 233 21.24 0.78 6.75
N TRP A 234 20.08 0.24 6.40
CA TRP A 234 18.82 0.98 6.36
C TRP A 234 18.47 1.66 7.67
N GLN A 235 18.71 1.02 8.81
CA GLN A 235 18.43 1.62 10.12
C GLN A 235 19.24 2.92 10.36
N ARG A 236 20.46 2.99 9.85
CA ARG A 236 21.30 4.21 9.89
C ARG A 236 20.81 5.23 8.87
N LEU A 237 20.62 4.80 7.63
CA LEU A 237 20.22 5.66 6.50
C LEU A 237 18.85 6.32 6.71
N SER A 238 17.90 5.58 7.26
CA SER A 238 16.54 6.08 7.49
C SER A 238 16.45 7.23 8.51
N ARG A 239 17.44 7.38 9.40
CA ARG A 239 17.50 8.47 10.38
C ARG A 239 17.95 9.80 9.77
N ALA A 240 18.62 9.77 8.63
CA ALA A 240 19.18 10.94 7.94
C ALA A 240 18.41 11.31 6.66
N LEU A 241 17.20 10.80 6.50
CA LEU A 241 16.35 11.16 5.36
C LEU A 241 15.92 12.63 5.46
N ARG A 242 16.02 13.36 4.34
CA ARG A 242 15.45 14.71 4.19
C ARG A 242 14.08 14.59 3.53
N PRO A 243 12.96 14.82 4.24
CA PRO A 243 11.64 14.85 3.63
C PRO A 243 11.56 15.92 2.53
N LEU A 244 10.90 15.59 1.42
CA LEU A 244 10.63 16.48 0.30
C LEU A 244 9.12 16.69 0.13
N LEU A 245 8.34 15.63 0.18
CA LEU A 245 6.88 15.65 0.16
C LEU A 245 6.37 14.73 1.26
N THR A 246 5.39 15.18 2.02
CA THR A 246 4.76 14.41 3.10
C THR A 246 3.26 14.45 2.93
N CYS A 247 2.64 13.28 2.71
CA CYS A 247 1.18 13.16 2.67
C CYS A 247 0.60 13.05 4.09
N ASP A 248 1.29 12.31 4.97
CA ASP A 248 0.98 12.11 6.39
C ASP A 248 2.18 11.45 7.09
N ASP A 249 2.05 11.10 8.37
CA ASP A 249 3.12 10.57 9.22
C ASP A 249 3.78 9.28 8.68
N ASN A 250 3.04 8.51 7.87
CA ASN A 250 3.48 7.21 7.34
C ASN A 250 3.85 7.25 5.84
N ASN A 251 3.47 8.33 5.14
CA ASN A 251 3.55 8.39 3.68
C ASN A 251 4.34 9.62 3.26
N MET A 252 5.58 9.40 2.82
CA MET A 252 6.49 10.48 2.42
C MET A 252 7.42 10.09 1.28
N LEU A 253 7.84 11.09 0.53
CA LEU A 253 8.99 11.08 -0.37
C LEU A 253 10.12 11.87 0.29
N ALA A 254 11.31 11.30 0.36
CA ALA A 254 12.47 11.91 0.98
C ALA A 254 13.73 11.74 0.11
N LEU A 255 14.71 12.61 0.31
CA LEU A 255 16.05 12.48 -0.25
C LEU A 255 16.97 11.73 0.76
N MET A 256 17.68 10.74 0.27
CA MET A 256 18.72 10.01 0.99
C MET A 256 20.10 10.37 0.42
N THR A 257 20.96 10.96 1.23
CA THR A 257 22.34 11.34 0.85
C THR A 257 23.41 10.54 1.60
N GLY A 258 23.02 9.78 2.61
CA GLY A 258 23.94 9.04 3.49
C GLY A 258 24.48 7.72 2.90
N PHE A 259 24.05 7.32 1.69
CA PHE A 259 24.56 6.16 0.99
C PHE A 259 25.65 6.57 -0.03
N ILE A 260 26.17 5.61 -0.80
CA ILE A 260 27.30 5.80 -1.73
C ILE A 260 26.97 6.83 -2.81
N CYS A 261 25.73 6.81 -3.33
CA CYS A 261 25.18 7.82 -4.22
C CYS A 261 23.81 8.28 -3.70
N PRO A 262 23.39 9.51 -4.01
CA PRO A 262 22.09 10.01 -3.59
C PRO A 262 20.95 9.21 -4.23
N ALA A 263 19.85 9.06 -3.48
CA ALA A 263 18.66 8.37 -3.94
C ALA A 263 17.40 9.01 -3.35
N PHE A 264 16.25 8.80 -3.99
CA PHE A 264 14.95 9.14 -3.41
C PHE A 264 14.36 7.94 -2.70
N VAL A 265 13.63 8.20 -1.62
CA VAL A 265 13.02 7.16 -0.80
C VAL A 265 11.53 7.45 -0.65
N ILE A 266 10.71 6.50 -1.03
CA ILE A 266 9.28 6.50 -0.71
C ILE A 266 9.07 5.54 0.45
N LYS A 267 8.56 6.08 1.56
CA LYS A 267 8.06 5.32 2.69
C LYS A 267 6.55 5.43 2.69
N THR A 268 5.84 4.30 2.72
CA THR A 268 4.38 4.31 2.65
C THR A 268 3.78 3.08 3.34
N ASP A 269 2.61 3.23 3.93
CA ASP A 269 1.74 2.12 4.36
C ASP A 269 0.51 1.96 3.44
N ASP A 270 0.41 2.80 2.41
CA ASP A 270 -0.67 2.83 1.42
C ASP A 270 -0.11 2.79 -0.01
N ALA A 271 -0.40 1.71 -0.73
CA ALA A 271 0.10 1.50 -2.10
C ALA A 271 -0.33 2.61 -3.07
N ALA A 272 -1.53 3.19 -2.92
CA ALA A 272 -2.01 4.24 -3.81
C ALA A 272 -1.26 5.57 -3.55
N LYS A 273 -1.02 5.93 -2.26
CA LYS A 273 -0.22 7.09 -1.90
C LYS A 273 1.23 6.94 -2.35
N GLY A 274 1.81 5.74 -2.12
CA GLY A 274 3.17 5.45 -2.58
C GLY A 274 3.29 5.56 -4.11
N THR A 275 2.29 5.09 -4.85
CA THR A 275 2.26 5.25 -6.32
C THR A 275 2.14 6.71 -6.73
N ALA A 276 1.29 7.50 -6.09
CA ALA A 276 1.15 8.92 -6.37
C ALA A 276 2.44 9.71 -6.08
N LEU A 277 3.12 9.40 -4.98
CA LEU A 277 4.44 9.99 -4.66
C LEU A 277 5.48 9.63 -5.73
N PHE A 278 5.45 8.40 -6.23
CA PHE A 278 6.34 7.98 -7.31
C PHE A 278 6.04 8.70 -8.63
N GLU A 279 4.78 8.82 -9.04
CA GLU A 279 4.40 9.55 -10.25
C GLU A 279 4.84 11.03 -10.17
N THR A 280 4.68 11.66 -9.00
CA THR A 280 5.15 13.01 -8.74
C THR A 280 6.68 13.12 -8.85
N LEU A 281 7.42 12.15 -8.31
CA LEU A 281 8.87 12.09 -8.45
C LEU A 281 9.28 11.85 -9.91
N TYR A 282 8.59 10.94 -10.60
CA TYR A 282 8.86 10.61 -12.01
C TYR A 282 8.74 11.86 -12.89
N ASP A 283 7.67 12.65 -12.73
CA ASP A 283 7.44 13.87 -13.49
C ASP A 283 8.44 15.01 -13.13
N ALA A 284 9.04 14.95 -11.93
CA ALA A 284 10.07 15.91 -11.51
C ALA A 284 11.48 15.54 -11.97
N MET A 285 11.73 14.27 -12.32
CA MET A 285 13.02 13.84 -12.83
C MET A 285 13.24 14.35 -14.26
N PRO A 286 14.50 14.70 -14.63
CA PRO A 286 14.79 15.14 -15.99
C PRO A 286 14.51 14.00 -16.99
N ASP A 287 13.81 14.36 -18.06
CA ASP A 287 13.56 13.47 -19.20
C ASP A 287 14.86 12.95 -19.80
N ASP A 288 14.83 11.71 -20.24
CA ASP A 288 15.90 11.18 -21.08
C ASP A 288 15.81 11.77 -22.51
N LYS A 289 16.96 12.10 -23.07
CA LYS A 289 17.09 12.70 -24.41
C LYS A 289 16.45 11.86 -25.53
N ASP A 290 16.22 10.56 -25.28
CA ASP A 290 15.69 9.61 -26.27
C ASP A 290 14.18 9.34 -26.09
N GLY A 291 13.46 10.09 -25.22
CA GLY A 291 12.03 9.93 -24.97
C GLY A 291 11.67 8.60 -24.28
N THR A 292 12.64 7.94 -23.65
CA THR A 292 12.44 6.80 -22.77
C THR A 292 12.27 7.28 -21.32
N GLU A 293 11.89 6.38 -20.43
CA GLU A 293 11.77 6.74 -19.01
C GLU A 293 13.07 7.35 -18.45
N PRO A 294 13.00 8.19 -17.40
CA PRO A 294 14.18 8.65 -16.67
C PRO A 294 15.04 7.47 -16.21
N MET A 295 16.35 7.56 -16.39
CA MET A 295 17.25 6.48 -16.01
C MET A 295 17.23 6.23 -14.51
N MET A 296 16.84 5.02 -14.07
CA MET A 296 16.78 4.69 -12.66
C MET A 296 16.89 3.18 -12.39
N ASN A 297 17.28 2.86 -11.17
CA ASN A 297 17.07 1.57 -10.55
C ASN A 297 16.17 1.74 -9.31
N ILE A 298 15.37 0.73 -8.99
CA ILE A 298 14.49 0.74 -7.82
C ILE A 298 14.72 -0.52 -7.00
N LEU A 299 14.78 -0.38 -5.68
CA LEU A 299 14.72 -1.47 -4.72
C LEU A 299 13.59 -1.21 -3.75
N ALA A 300 12.82 -2.25 -3.44
CA ALA A 300 11.72 -2.11 -2.49
C ALA A 300 11.57 -3.34 -1.61
N TRP A 301 11.15 -3.14 -0.37
CA TRP A 301 10.90 -4.20 0.60
C TRP A 301 9.80 -3.80 1.59
N SER A 302 9.28 -4.78 2.31
CA SER A 302 8.30 -4.54 3.38
C SER A 302 9.01 -4.29 4.70
N GLU A 303 8.59 -3.27 5.44
CA GLU A 303 9.11 -2.94 6.76
C GLU A 303 8.00 -2.45 7.71
N ASN A 304 7.90 -3.05 8.89
CA ASN A 304 6.96 -2.63 9.95
C ASN A 304 5.50 -2.47 9.48
N GLY A 305 5.07 -3.28 8.52
CA GLY A 305 3.71 -3.26 7.97
C GLY A 305 3.45 -2.21 6.90
N GLY A 306 4.49 -1.49 6.47
CA GLY A 306 4.51 -0.62 5.30
C GLY A 306 5.54 -1.08 4.28
N PHE A 307 5.84 -0.20 3.35
CA PHE A 307 6.76 -0.43 2.24
C PHE A 307 7.82 0.67 2.19
N ILE A 308 9.02 0.26 1.87
CA ILE A 308 10.14 1.15 1.55
C ILE A 308 10.49 0.93 0.08
N SER A 309 10.57 2.00 -0.68
CA SER A 309 11.12 1.99 -2.04
C SER A 309 12.27 2.98 -2.13
N VAL A 310 13.43 2.53 -2.58
CA VAL A 310 14.59 3.37 -2.84
C VAL A 310 14.75 3.48 -4.35
N ILE A 311 14.57 4.67 -4.87
CA ILE A 311 14.69 5.03 -6.28
C ILE A 311 16.07 5.67 -6.45
N ILE A 312 16.94 5.04 -7.22
CA ILE A 312 18.31 5.47 -7.50
C ILE A 312 18.36 6.02 -8.94
N PRO A 313 18.28 7.33 -9.13
CA PRO A 313 18.41 7.92 -10.46
C PRO A 313 19.82 7.68 -11.01
N ARG A 314 19.93 7.55 -12.33
CA ARG A 314 21.18 7.23 -13.03
C ARG A 314 21.54 8.31 -14.05
N SER A 315 22.85 8.55 -14.19
CA SER A 315 23.40 9.45 -15.21
C SER A 315 23.93 8.71 -16.43
N LYS A 316 24.40 7.47 -16.25
CA LYS A 316 24.91 6.63 -17.34
C LYS A 316 24.68 5.13 -17.07
N HIS A 317 24.68 4.36 -18.14
CA HIS A 317 24.46 2.90 -18.08
C HIS A 317 25.65 2.18 -17.44
N ARG A 318 26.88 2.51 -17.87
CA ARG A 318 28.12 1.83 -17.46
C ARG A 318 29.20 2.86 -17.13
N PRO A 319 30.11 2.55 -16.19
CA PRO A 319 31.22 3.43 -15.85
C PRO A 319 32.25 3.47 -16.97
N ASP A 320 33.10 4.48 -16.97
CA ASP A 320 34.12 4.67 -17.99
C ASP A 320 35.16 3.52 -18.01
N CYS A 321 35.45 2.92 -16.84
CA CYS A 321 36.33 1.75 -16.77
C CYS A 321 35.83 0.53 -17.55
N TYR A 322 34.51 0.44 -17.82
CA TYR A 322 33.95 -0.62 -18.66
C TYR A 322 34.45 -0.52 -20.11
N TYR A 323 34.63 0.70 -20.63
CA TYR A 323 35.01 1.01 -22.01
C TYR A 323 36.49 1.29 -22.16
N ALA A 324 37.28 1.27 -21.10
CA ALA A 324 38.70 1.47 -21.16
C ALA A 324 39.38 0.43 -22.08
N ALA A 325 40.54 0.75 -22.58
CA ALA A 325 41.36 -0.21 -23.35
C ALA A 325 41.67 -1.44 -22.46
N GLU A 326 42.06 -2.55 -23.10
CA GLU A 326 42.47 -3.76 -22.38
C GLU A 326 43.82 -3.55 -21.71
N ASP A 327 43.79 -2.83 -20.60
CA ASP A 327 44.92 -2.56 -19.71
C ASP A 327 44.44 -2.73 -18.24
N ASP A 328 45.30 -2.41 -17.30
CA ASP A 328 45.03 -2.51 -15.86
C ASP A 328 43.90 -1.61 -15.38
N THR A 329 43.37 -0.72 -16.22
CA THR A 329 42.27 0.20 -15.86
C THR A 329 40.89 -0.34 -16.27
N ARG A 330 40.82 -1.33 -17.12
CA ARG A 330 39.56 -1.91 -17.60
C ARG A 330 38.96 -2.84 -16.58
N MET A 331 37.74 -2.52 -16.14
CA MET A 331 36.94 -3.40 -15.29
C MET A 331 35.60 -3.74 -15.96
N LEU A 332 35.29 -5.04 -16.11
CA LEU A 332 34.08 -5.50 -16.75
C LEU A 332 32.91 -5.48 -15.72
N ILE A 333 32.47 -4.29 -15.35
CA ILE A 333 31.39 -4.07 -14.38
C ILE A 333 30.27 -3.27 -15.05
N SER A 334 29.06 -3.81 -15.06
CA SER A 334 27.87 -3.17 -15.66
C SER A 334 26.76 -3.08 -14.62
N PRO A 335 26.70 -1.98 -13.83
CA PRO A 335 25.84 -1.91 -12.66
C PRO A 335 24.35 -1.95 -12.98
N GLY A 336 23.64 -2.87 -12.33
CA GLY A 336 22.18 -2.91 -12.19
C GLY A 336 21.74 -2.53 -10.78
N ALA A 337 20.47 -2.77 -10.45
CA ALA A 337 19.88 -2.39 -9.17
C ALA A 337 20.64 -2.95 -7.96
N LEU A 338 21.08 -4.21 -8.02
CA LEU A 338 21.80 -4.83 -6.92
C LEU A 338 23.19 -4.21 -6.72
N ASP A 339 23.87 -3.89 -7.84
CA ASP A 339 25.17 -3.21 -7.80
C ASP A 339 25.04 -1.80 -7.21
N MET A 340 24.01 -1.07 -7.63
CA MET A 340 23.71 0.26 -7.11
C MET A 340 23.29 0.24 -5.62
N ALA A 341 22.80 -0.90 -5.14
CA ALA A 341 22.52 -1.15 -3.71
C ALA A 341 23.75 -1.64 -2.91
N GLY A 342 24.92 -1.62 -3.53
CA GLY A 342 26.18 -1.95 -2.89
C GLY A 342 26.62 -3.42 -3.03
N LEU A 343 25.91 -4.27 -3.79
CA LEU A 343 26.35 -5.63 -4.13
C LEU A 343 26.96 -5.64 -5.53
N LEU A 344 28.23 -5.29 -5.62
CA LEU A 344 28.93 -5.12 -6.89
C LEU A 344 29.36 -6.48 -7.48
N ILE A 345 28.93 -6.79 -8.70
CA ILE A 345 29.20 -8.05 -9.36
C ILE A 345 30.39 -7.93 -10.28
N THR A 346 31.42 -8.75 -10.04
CA THR A 346 32.62 -8.85 -10.87
C THR A 346 32.68 -10.24 -11.53
N PRO A 347 32.42 -10.35 -12.84
CA PRO A 347 32.49 -11.65 -13.53
C PRO A 347 33.90 -12.14 -13.75
N ARG A 348 34.91 -11.24 -13.82
CA ARG A 348 36.32 -11.59 -13.98
C ARG A 348 37.02 -11.67 -12.62
N GLN A 349 37.94 -12.61 -12.49
CA GLN A 349 38.69 -12.81 -11.23
C GLN A 349 39.64 -11.64 -10.97
N GLU A 350 40.31 -11.13 -11.99
CA GLU A 350 41.22 -10.00 -11.90
C GLU A 350 40.51 -8.75 -11.37
N ASP A 351 39.29 -8.45 -11.84
CA ASP A 351 38.47 -7.32 -11.33
C ASP A 351 38.14 -7.51 -9.85
N PHE A 352 37.75 -8.74 -9.45
CA PHE A 352 37.44 -9.07 -8.07
C PHE A 352 38.62 -8.88 -7.13
N GLU A 353 39.83 -9.27 -7.57
CA GLU A 353 41.03 -9.24 -6.75
C GLU A 353 41.64 -7.83 -6.67
N SER A 354 41.58 -7.07 -7.76
CA SER A 354 42.24 -5.75 -7.86
C SER A 354 41.38 -4.58 -7.39
N ILE A 355 40.04 -4.67 -7.44
CA ILE A 355 39.15 -3.53 -7.13
C ILE A 355 39.38 -3.03 -5.70
N THR A 356 39.64 -1.75 -5.56
CA THR A 356 39.82 -1.05 -4.29
C THR A 356 38.50 -0.47 -3.79
N PRO A 357 38.39 -0.12 -2.47
CA PRO A 357 37.21 0.57 -1.95
C PRO A 357 36.87 1.87 -2.68
N GLY A 358 37.88 2.66 -3.04
CA GLY A 358 37.70 3.90 -3.82
C GLY A 358 37.09 3.63 -5.19
N GLN A 359 37.68 2.73 -5.96
CA GLN A 359 37.18 2.38 -7.31
C GLN A 359 35.76 1.81 -7.25
N ALA A 360 35.44 0.96 -6.27
CA ALA A 360 34.09 0.41 -6.10
C ALA A 360 33.05 1.52 -5.82
N ALA A 361 33.40 2.46 -4.95
CA ALA A 361 32.53 3.60 -4.66
C ALA A 361 32.39 4.55 -5.87
N ASP A 362 33.48 4.80 -6.59
CA ASP A 362 33.49 5.68 -7.77
C ASP A 362 32.65 5.10 -8.92
N ILE A 363 32.69 3.79 -9.15
CA ILE A 363 31.82 3.10 -10.13
C ILE A 363 30.34 3.36 -9.83
N ILE A 364 29.93 3.25 -8.56
CA ILE A 364 28.54 3.48 -8.15
C ILE A 364 28.18 4.97 -8.28
N ARG A 365 29.05 5.88 -7.81
CA ARG A 365 28.83 7.33 -7.91
C ARG A 365 28.77 7.80 -9.36
N GLU A 366 29.66 7.33 -10.19
CA GLU A 366 29.75 7.68 -11.61
C GLU A 366 28.49 7.26 -12.38
N CYS A 367 27.93 6.10 -12.07
CA CYS A 367 26.69 5.63 -12.66
C CYS A 367 25.44 6.26 -12.03
N GLY A 368 25.50 6.72 -10.79
CA GLY A 368 24.42 7.42 -10.09
C GLY A 368 24.14 8.81 -10.68
N ALA A 369 23.05 9.44 -10.27
CA ALA A 369 22.72 10.79 -10.67
C ALA A 369 23.76 11.79 -10.17
N THR A 370 24.04 12.81 -10.99
CA THR A 370 24.88 13.92 -10.59
C THR A 370 24.18 14.82 -9.57
N GLU A 371 24.95 15.61 -8.83
CA GLU A 371 24.40 16.61 -7.90
C GLU A 371 23.44 17.58 -8.60
N GLU A 372 23.77 17.97 -9.85
CA GLU A 372 22.92 18.83 -10.67
C GLU A 372 21.57 18.18 -10.98
N MET A 373 21.54 16.89 -11.35
CA MET A 373 20.29 16.16 -11.61
C MET A 373 19.44 16.06 -10.35
N ILE A 374 20.04 15.73 -9.21
CA ILE A 374 19.35 15.68 -7.92
C ILE A 374 18.82 17.06 -7.55
N GLY A 375 19.62 18.12 -7.66
CA GLY A 375 19.21 19.48 -7.36
C GLY A 375 18.01 19.93 -8.21
N ARG A 376 18.04 19.68 -9.51
CA ARG A 376 16.90 20.00 -10.42
C ARG A 376 15.62 19.25 -10.03
N THR A 377 15.73 17.98 -9.69
CA THR A 377 14.57 17.18 -9.25
C THR A 377 14.01 17.71 -7.94
N VAL A 378 14.87 18.02 -6.96
CA VAL A 378 14.46 18.59 -5.68
C VAL A 378 13.80 19.96 -5.88
N ASP A 379 14.40 20.85 -6.68
CA ASP A 379 13.83 22.16 -6.99
C ASP A 379 12.44 22.06 -7.65
N ALA A 380 12.24 21.04 -8.51
CA ALA A 380 10.96 20.79 -9.14
C ALA A 380 9.90 20.33 -8.11
N LEU A 381 10.28 19.40 -7.21
CA LEU A 381 9.40 18.91 -6.13
C LEU A 381 9.05 20.02 -5.13
N GLU A 382 10.02 20.82 -4.71
CA GLU A 382 9.78 21.95 -3.79
C GLU A 382 8.86 23.03 -4.39
N LYS A 383 8.93 23.23 -5.70
CA LYS A 383 7.98 24.13 -6.41
C LYS A 383 6.55 23.57 -6.45
N LEU A 384 6.39 22.27 -6.48
CA LEU A 384 5.08 21.60 -6.37
C LEU A 384 4.53 21.75 -4.96
N ASP A 385 5.35 21.52 -3.94
CA ASP A 385 4.98 21.69 -2.53
C ASP A 385 4.56 23.14 -2.22
N ILE A 386 5.25 24.14 -2.77
CA ILE A 386 4.87 25.56 -2.68
C ILE A 386 3.56 25.84 -3.43
N LYS A 387 3.29 25.21 -4.57
CA LYS A 387 2.02 25.36 -5.30
C LYS A 387 0.87 24.67 -4.59
N GLU A 388 1.09 23.51 -3.99
CA GLU A 388 0.10 22.82 -3.17
C GLU A 388 -0.09 23.47 -1.79
N SER A 389 0.96 24.02 -1.19
CA SER A 389 0.85 24.86 0.01
C SER A 389 0.28 26.26 -0.27
N GLY A 390 0.36 26.75 -1.51
CA GLY A 390 -0.33 27.96 -1.98
C GLY A 390 -1.80 27.74 -2.35
N SER A 391 -2.21 26.54 -2.72
CA SER A 391 -3.59 26.07 -2.69
C SER A 391 -3.80 25.47 -1.30
N ASN A 392 -4.03 26.34 -0.32
CA ASN A 392 -4.45 25.99 1.03
C ASN A 392 -5.41 24.79 1.00
N ARG A 393 -4.91 23.55 1.05
CA ARG A 393 -5.55 22.51 1.83
C ARG A 393 -5.18 22.81 3.29
N HIS A 394 -5.58 23.99 3.72
CA HIS A 394 -5.91 24.21 5.09
C HIS A 394 -6.86 23.04 5.41
N PHE A 395 -6.45 22.19 6.27
CA PHE A 395 -7.38 21.58 7.19
C PHE A 395 -8.04 22.79 7.82
N ASP A 396 -9.20 23.21 7.28
CA ASP A 396 -9.88 24.44 7.67
C ASP A 396 -10.47 24.31 9.09
N GLY A 397 -9.99 23.33 9.84
CA GLY A 397 -10.49 22.95 11.15
C GLY A 397 -11.92 22.40 11.11
N ARG A 398 -12.52 22.26 9.93
CA ARG A 398 -13.86 21.71 9.79
C ARG A 398 -13.80 20.21 9.81
N GLN A 399 -14.56 19.62 10.69
CA GLN A 399 -14.74 18.18 10.75
C GLN A 399 -15.35 17.68 9.43
N PRO A 400 -14.95 16.51 8.92
CA PRO A 400 -15.65 15.87 7.83
C PRO A 400 -17.14 15.69 8.18
N MET A 401 -18.01 15.88 7.17
CA MET A 401 -19.45 15.68 7.35
C MET A 401 -19.82 14.25 6.93
N VAL A 402 -20.80 13.66 7.61
CA VAL A 402 -21.43 12.39 7.22
C VAL A 402 -22.90 12.61 6.92
N SER A 403 -23.39 11.88 5.93
CA SER A 403 -24.80 11.81 5.58
C SER A 403 -25.31 10.40 5.87
N VAL A 404 -26.26 10.29 6.77
CA VAL A 404 -26.80 9.02 7.26
C VAL A 404 -28.27 8.92 6.89
N GLY A 405 -28.63 7.95 6.06
CA GLY A 405 -30.04 7.63 5.77
C GLY A 405 -30.69 7.01 6.99
N ILE A 406 -31.80 7.58 7.44
CA ILE A 406 -32.49 7.16 8.67
C ILE A 406 -33.77 6.40 8.35
N VAL A 407 -34.64 6.97 7.51
CA VAL A 407 -35.92 6.37 7.17
C VAL A 407 -36.28 6.65 5.72
N SER A 408 -36.99 5.73 5.10
CA SER A 408 -37.56 5.91 3.77
C SER A 408 -39.07 5.60 3.76
N GLY A 409 -39.80 6.24 2.85
CA GLY A 409 -41.22 5.99 2.70
C GLY A 409 -41.93 7.01 1.83
N ALA A 410 -43.19 6.72 1.50
CA ALA A 410 -44.05 7.64 0.76
C ALA A 410 -44.52 8.83 1.61
N LYS A 411 -44.50 8.72 2.92
CA LYS A 411 -44.85 9.78 3.87
C LYS A 411 -43.88 9.76 5.05
N ILE A 412 -43.28 10.90 5.34
CA ILE A 412 -42.36 11.07 6.45
C ILE A 412 -42.87 12.20 7.38
N ARG A 413 -43.01 11.89 8.67
CA ARG A 413 -43.37 12.84 9.72
C ARG A 413 -42.18 13.14 10.59
N PHE A 414 -41.97 14.42 10.90
CA PHE A 414 -40.87 14.85 11.75
C PHE A 414 -41.23 16.12 12.52
N SER A 415 -40.53 16.35 13.60
CA SER A 415 -40.66 17.57 14.42
C SER A 415 -39.33 18.30 14.46
N LEU A 416 -39.32 19.59 14.20
CA LEU A 416 -38.17 20.47 14.40
C LEU A 416 -38.28 21.04 15.82
N ASN A 417 -37.40 20.61 16.72
CA ASN A 417 -37.47 20.90 18.14
C ASN A 417 -36.97 22.31 18.53
N LYS A 418 -36.32 22.98 17.57
CA LYS A 418 -35.87 24.37 17.60
C LYS A 418 -35.94 24.92 16.17
N PRO A 419 -35.76 26.26 15.96
CA PRO A 419 -35.82 26.86 14.64
C PRO A 419 -34.83 26.27 13.64
N TYR A 420 -35.33 25.89 12.49
CA TYR A 420 -34.58 25.48 11.30
C TYR A 420 -34.91 26.42 10.13
N SER A 421 -33.99 26.60 9.20
CA SER A 421 -34.26 27.30 7.95
C SER A 421 -34.43 26.33 6.78
N ALA A 422 -35.50 26.51 6.00
CA ALA A 422 -35.70 25.80 4.74
C ALA A 422 -36.38 26.73 3.73
N LYS A 423 -35.87 26.73 2.49
CA LYS A 423 -36.37 27.58 1.39
C LYS A 423 -36.57 29.05 1.79
N GLY A 424 -35.61 29.59 2.60
CA GLY A 424 -35.61 31.00 3.03
C GLY A 424 -36.61 31.34 4.14
N ARG A 425 -37.22 30.35 4.79
CA ARG A 425 -38.17 30.53 5.91
C ARG A 425 -37.64 29.85 7.17
N LEU A 426 -37.92 30.43 8.32
CA LEU A 426 -37.73 29.80 9.62
C LEU A 426 -38.93 28.92 9.94
N ILE A 427 -38.67 27.71 10.39
CA ILE A 427 -39.66 26.65 10.59
C ILE A 427 -39.32 25.94 11.89
N GLU A 428 -40.36 25.63 12.68
CA GLU A 428 -40.29 24.88 13.92
C GLU A 428 -41.54 24.00 14.07
N GLY A 429 -41.48 23.01 14.94
CA GLY A 429 -42.61 22.13 15.24
C GLY A 429 -42.83 21.01 14.23
N GLU A 430 -44.04 20.42 14.27
CA GLU A 430 -44.36 19.25 13.45
C GLU A 430 -44.46 19.58 11.96
N GLN A 431 -43.86 18.71 11.18
CA GLN A 431 -43.87 18.76 9.73
C GLN A 431 -44.23 17.41 9.13
N THR A 432 -44.85 17.44 7.97
CA THR A 432 -45.14 16.25 7.18
C THR A 432 -44.78 16.50 5.70
N VAL A 433 -44.14 15.53 5.11
CA VAL A 433 -43.83 15.50 3.68
C VAL A 433 -44.40 14.23 3.06
N GLU A 434 -44.87 14.34 1.82
CA GLU A 434 -45.45 13.21 1.08
C GLU A 434 -44.80 13.09 -0.31
N PHE A 435 -44.54 11.87 -0.74
CA PHE A 435 -44.11 11.59 -2.11
C PHE A 435 -45.29 11.83 -3.06
N PHE A 436 -45.09 12.68 -4.05
CA PHE A 436 -46.11 12.99 -5.05
C PHE A 436 -45.45 13.23 -6.42
N GLU A 437 -45.86 12.46 -7.41
CA GLU A 437 -45.42 12.59 -8.82
C GLU A 437 -43.90 12.78 -9.00
N GLY A 438 -43.10 11.94 -8.34
CA GLY A 438 -41.63 11.97 -8.42
C GLY A 438 -40.96 13.12 -7.65
N GLY A 439 -41.69 13.81 -6.79
CA GLY A 439 -41.20 14.90 -5.94
C GLY A 439 -41.70 14.82 -4.49
N ILE A 440 -41.27 15.76 -3.68
CA ILE A 440 -41.60 15.93 -2.27
C ILE A 440 -42.68 17.01 -2.18
N LEU A 441 -43.91 16.65 -1.81
CA LEU A 441 -44.96 17.61 -1.50
C LEU A 441 -44.82 18.10 -0.04
N TRP A 442 -44.64 19.41 0.13
CA TRP A 442 -44.53 20.05 1.43
C TRP A 442 -45.21 21.43 1.40
N ASN A 443 -46.11 21.66 2.33
CA ASN A 443 -46.88 22.91 2.45
C ASN A 443 -47.52 23.34 1.12
N GLY A 444 -48.06 22.38 0.37
CA GLY A 444 -48.76 22.63 -0.91
C GLY A 444 -47.84 22.89 -2.09
N ASN A 445 -46.55 22.81 -1.95
CA ASN A 445 -45.55 22.97 -3.01
C ASN A 445 -44.76 21.68 -3.23
N GLN A 446 -44.41 21.42 -4.48
CA GLN A 446 -43.61 20.26 -4.85
C GLN A 446 -42.11 20.66 -4.99
N TYR A 447 -41.23 19.83 -4.41
CA TYR A 447 -39.77 20.03 -4.42
C TYR A 447 -39.09 18.75 -4.89
N ARG A 448 -37.95 18.90 -5.52
CA ARG A 448 -37.08 17.76 -5.83
C ARG A 448 -36.25 17.31 -4.61
N GLU A 449 -35.92 18.26 -3.78
CA GLU A 449 -35.13 18.11 -2.57
C GLU A 449 -35.48 19.20 -1.56
N LEU A 450 -35.54 18.84 -0.28
CA LEU A 450 -35.75 19.76 0.84
C LEU A 450 -34.64 19.60 1.86
N THR A 451 -34.04 20.70 2.29
CA THR A 451 -33.02 20.71 3.32
C THR A 451 -33.42 21.68 4.42
N PHE A 452 -33.39 21.17 5.65
CA PHE A 452 -33.69 21.92 6.87
C PHE A 452 -32.39 22.13 7.65
N HIS A 453 -31.88 23.37 7.67
CA HIS A 453 -30.62 23.73 8.33
C HIS A 453 -30.86 24.24 9.73
N PRO A 454 -30.19 23.70 10.77
CA PRO A 454 -30.34 24.17 12.15
C PRO A 454 -29.86 25.61 12.29
N GLN A 455 -30.54 26.40 13.12
CA GLN A 455 -30.16 27.80 13.39
C GLN A 455 -29.32 27.94 14.65
N SER A 456 -29.15 26.87 15.42
CA SER A 456 -28.24 26.79 16.56
C SER A 456 -27.56 25.43 16.63
N PRO A 457 -26.37 25.31 17.24
CA PRO A 457 -25.64 24.04 17.34
C PRO A 457 -26.38 22.94 18.11
N ASP A 458 -27.28 23.33 19.01
CA ASP A 458 -28.11 22.45 19.81
C ASP A 458 -29.53 22.24 19.26
N ALA A 459 -29.78 22.72 18.01
CA ALA A 459 -31.01 22.44 17.32
C ALA A 459 -31.08 20.97 16.92
N SER A 460 -32.23 20.34 17.22
CA SER A 460 -32.48 18.95 16.92
C SER A 460 -33.79 18.77 16.17
N PHE A 461 -33.90 17.67 15.44
CA PHE A 461 -35.15 17.23 14.84
C PHE A 461 -35.47 15.79 15.29
N SER A 462 -36.74 15.45 15.32
CA SER A 462 -37.20 14.11 15.68
C SER A 462 -37.91 13.50 14.47
N LEU A 463 -37.48 12.34 14.02
CA LEU A 463 -38.18 11.53 13.02
C LEU A 463 -39.14 10.56 13.75
N HIS A 464 -40.39 10.51 13.30
CA HIS A 464 -41.40 9.64 13.85
C HIS A 464 -41.48 8.32 13.11
N ASP A 465 -41.87 7.26 13.80
CA ASP A 465 -42.08 5.91 13.25
C ASP A 465 -40.80 5.29 12.62
N VAL A 466 -39.62 5.65 13.12
CA VAL A 466 -38.36 5.03 12.70
C VAL A 466 -38.34 3.58 13.12
N THR A 467 -38.18 2.66 12.15
CA THR A 467 -38.07 1.22 12.45
C THR A 467 -36.66 0.93 12.92
N ILE A 468 -36.52 0.42 14.15
CA ILE A 468 -35.28 -0.06 14.73
C ILE A 468 -35.31 -1.57 14.87
N GLY A 469 -34.13 -2.22 14.70
CA GLY A 469 -34.03 -3.68 14.73
C GLY A 469 -34.67 -4.35 13.51
N VAL A 470 -34.51 -3.78 12.33
CA VAL A 470 -35.07 -4.31 11.07
C VAL A 470 -34.69 -5.78 10.90
N ASN A 471 -35.67 -6.66 10.69
CA ASN A 471 -35.55 -8.11 10.58
C ASN A 471 -35.09 -8.84 11.86
N PHE A 472 -35.06 -8.16 13.02
CA PHE A 472 -34.81 -8.81 14.30
C PHE A 472 -36.13 -9.03 15.08
N HIS A 473 -36.15 -9.99 16.00
CA HIS A 473 -37.31 -10.31 16.85
C HIS A 473 -37.74 -9.17 17.80
N TRP A 474 -36.92 -8.13 17.93
CA TRP A 474 -37.18 -6.93 18.73
C TRP A 474 -37.47 -5.69 17.88
N GLU A 475 -37.77 -5.87 16.61
CA GLU A 475 -38.19 -4.79 15.70
C GLU A 475 -39.35 -4.00 16.30
N ARG A 476 -39.22 -2.70 16.34
CA ARG A 476 -40.23 -1.77 16.81
C ARG A 476 -40.09 -0.41 16.14
N LYS A 477 -41.15 0.37 16.21
CA LYS A 477 -41.13 1.76 15.75
C LYS A 477 -40.94 2.70 16.91
N GLU A 478 -40.03 3.65 16.77
CA GLU A 478 -39.74 4.67 17.77
C GLU A 478 -39.59 6.05 17.16
N THR A 479 -39.77 7.09 17.97
CA THR A 479 -39.36 8.44 17.61
C THR A 479 -37.88 8.60 17.96
N GLN A 480 -37.06 8.93 16.95
CA GLN A 480 -35.62 9.12 17.12
C GLN A 480 -35.27 10.59 16.93
N THR A 481 -34.44 11.15 17.80
CA THR A 481 -34.02 12.56 17.76
C THR A 481 -32.57 12.68 17.37
N PHE A 482 -32.31 13.62 16.45
CA PHE A 482 -31.00 13.83 15.83
C PHE A 482 -30.60 15.29 15.89
N LEU A 483 -29.30 15.55 16.03
CA LEU A 483 -28.69 16.86 15.81
C LEU A 483 -28.31 17.01 14.34
N GLY A 484 -28.08 18.24 13.87
CA GLY A 484 -27.58 18.52 12.54
C GLY A 484 -28.65 18.85 11.51
N THR A 485 -28.34 18.67 10.24
CA THR A 485 -29.19 19.02 9.11
C THR A 485 -30.08 17.84 8.72
N LEU A 486 -31.36 18.08 8.50
CA LEU A 486 -32.28 17.12 7.90
C LEU A 486 -32.40 17.40 6.42
N ARG A 487 -32.03 16.42 5.60
CA ARG A 487 -32.17 16.47 4.14
C ARG A 487 -33.14 15.40 3.65
N LEU A 488 -34.08 15.79 2.85
CA LEU A 488 -35.06 14.91 2.23
C LEU A 488 -34.81 14.86 0.73
N VAL A 489 -34.65 13.67 0.19
CA VAL A 489 -34.40 13.43 -1.24
C VAL A 489 -35.36 12.38 -1.78
N VAL A 490 -35.59 12.39 -3.07
CA VAL A 490 -36.32 11.34 -3.80
C VAL A 490 -35.33 10.49 -4.56
N GLU A 491 -35.38 9.18 -4.35
CA GLU A 491 -34.63 8.20 -5.12
C GLU A 491 -35.62 7.08 -5.53
N ALA A 492 -35.68 6.78 -6.81
CA ALA A 492 -36.70 5.92 -7.38
C ALA A 492 -38.13 6.41 -7.02
N ASP A 493 -38.95 5.58 -6.40
CA ASP A 493 -40.34 5.90 -6.04
C ASP A 493 -40.52 6.12 -4.52
N SER A 494 -39.46 6.53 -3.82
CA SER A 494 -39.49 6.73 -2.37
C SER A 494 -38.73 7.99 -1.97
N MET A 495 -39.15 8.58 -0.85
CA MET A 495 -38.40 9.64 -0.16
C MET A 495 -37.46 9.03 0.88
N TYR A 496 -36.34 9.65 1.04
CA TYR A 496 -35.34 9.30 2.05
C TYR A 496 -35.07 10.49 2.97
N ALA A 497 -35.11 10.28 4.27
CA ALA A 497 -34.68 11.25 5.26
C ALA A 497 -33.22 10.97 5.64
N ILE A 498 -32.36 11.94 5.39
CA ILE A 498 -30.92 11.87 5.58
C ILE A 498 -30.54 12.87 6.66
N ASN A 499 -29.80 12.42 7.67
CA ASN A 499 -29.16 13.28 8.66
C ASN A 499 -27.76 13.63 8.20
N GLU A 500 -27.45 14.92 8.11
CA GLU A 500 -26.10 15.42 7.78
C GLU A 500 -25.51 16.11 9.00
N LEU A 501 -24.39 15.61 9.49
CA LEU A 501 -23.74 16.09 10.70
C LEU A 501 -22.23 15.85 10.67
N PRO A 502 -21.45 16.57 11.52
CA PRO A 502 -20.02 16.33 11.67
C PRO A 502 -19.70 14.90 12.13
N VAL A 503 -18.59 14.34 11.66
CA VAL A 503 -18.11 12.98 12.02
C VAL A 503 -18.08 12.76 13.52
N GLU A 504 -17.58 13.73 14.30
CA GLU A 504 -17.48 13.58 15.77
C GLU A 504 -18.86 13.50 16.43
N SER A 505 -19.81 14.33 16.00
CA SER A 505 -21.19 14.29 16.51
C SER A 505 -21.90 12.98 16.16
N TYR A 506 -21.61 12.42 14.99
CA TYR A 506 -22.09 11.09 14.62
C TYR A 506 -21.47 10.00 15.52
N LEU A 507 -20.17 10.06 15.76
CA LEU A 507 -19.47 9.09 16.61
C LEU A 507 -19.92 9.16 18.07
N GLU A 508 -20.20 10.33 18.61
CA GLU A 508 -20.80 10.48 19.95
C GLU A 508 -22.13 9.72 20.05
N SER A 509 -22.97 9.80 19.04
CA SER A 509 -24.24 9.06 18.99
C SER A 509 -24.03 7.55 18.88
N VAL A 510 -23.10 7.10 18.00
CA VAL A 510 -22.79 5.68 17.82
C VAL A 510 -22.23 5.08 19.12
N ILE A 511 -21.24 5.74 19.73
CA ILE A 511 -20.60 5.24 20.96
C ILE A 511 -21.60 5.15 22.10
N SER A 512 -22.47 6.15 22.25
CA SER A 512 -23.49 6.16 23.29
C SER A 512 -24.58 5.10 23.09
N SER A 513 -24.81 4.66 21.84
CA SER A 513 -25.79 3.60 21.53
C SER A 513 -25.20 2.20 21.65
N GLU A 514 -23.90 2.03 21.35
CA GLU A 514 -23.22 0.72 21.39
C GLU A 514 -22.64 0.40 22.77
N MET A 515 -22.21 1.42 23.52
CA MET A 515 -21.60 1.27 24.83
C MET A 515 -22.45 1.93 25.94
N CYS A 516 -22.50 1.30 27.08
CA CYS A 516 -23.16 1.91 28.24
C CYS A 516 -22.41 3.17 28.70
N ALA A 517 -23.10 4.26 28.97
CA ALA A 517 -22.52 5.51 29.46
C ALA A 517 -21.73 5.36 30.78
N THR A 518 -21.97 4.27 31.52
CA THR A 518 -21.26 3.90 32.75
C THR A 518 -20.03 3.03 32.51
N SER A 519 -19.68 2.73 31.22
CA SER A 519 -18.46 2.00 30.87
C SER A 519 -17.22 2.78 31.30
N GLY A 520 -16.13 2.07 31.60
CA GLY A 520 -14.86 2.70 31.95
C GLY A 520 -14.35 3.65 30.87
N ILE A 521 -13.88 4.83 31.28
CA ILE A 521 -13.46 5.90 30.34
C ILE A 521 -12.41 5.43 29.33
N GLU A 522 -11.51 4.54 29.71
CA GLU A 522 -10.48 4.03 28.80
C GLU A 522 -11.07 3.09 27.73
N LEU A 523 -12.15 2.36 28.06
CA LEU A 523 -12.88 1.56 27.08
C LEU A 523 -13.62 2.45 26.09
N LEU A 524 -14.27 3.52 26.55
CA LEU A 524 -14.94 4.49 25.70
C LEU A 524 -13.96 5.21 24.77
N LYS A 525 -12.78 5.60 25.27
CA LYS A 525 -11.70 6.18 24.45
C LYS A 525 -11.21 5.21 23.37
N ALA A 526 -10.95 3.96 23.72
CA ALA A 526 -10.52 2.94 22.78
C ALA A 526 -11.58 2.69 21.70
N HIS A 527 -12.85 2.60 22.09
CA HIS A 527 -13.97 2.44 21.17
C HIS A 527 -14.12 3.65 20.23
N ALA A 528 -13.97 4.88 20.75
CA ALA A 528 -14.01 6.10 19.94
C ALA A 528 -12.91 6.12 18.86
N VAL A 529 -11.69 5.72 19.21
CA VAL A 529 -10.58 5.64 18.25
C VAL A 529 -10.84 4.61 17.17
N ILE A 530 -11.35 3.43 17.54
CA ILE A 530 -11.66 2.35 16.60
C ILE A 530 -12.79 2.77 15.66
N SER A 531 -13.89 3.28 16.19
CA SER A 531 -15.05 3.71 15.42
C SER A 531 -14.71 4.85 14.46
N ARG A 532 -13.91 5.84 14.91
CA ARG A 532 -13.42 6.92 14.06
C ARG A 532 -12.55 6.39 12.93
N SER A 533 -11.58 5.54 13.24
CA SER A 533 -10.66 4.97 12.25
C SER A 533 -11.39 4.13 11.21
N TRP A 534 -12.37 3.34 11.64
CA TRP A 534 -13.21 2.55 10.75
C TRP A 534 -14.06 3.44 9.84
N LEU A 535 -14.73 4.44 10.40
CA LEU A 535 -15.58 5.36 9.64
C LEU A 535 -14.77 6.13 8.60
N LEU A 536 -13.63 6.72 8.98
CA LEU A 536 -12.75 7.44 8.06
C LEU A 536 -12.21 6.53 6.94
N ALA A 537 -11.87 5.27 7.25
CA ALA A 537 -11.45 4.31 6.25
C ALA A 537 -12.57 3.97 5.25
N GLN A 538 -13.84 3.85 5.71
CA GLN A 538 -14.99 3.66 4.82
C GLN A 538 -15.22 4.90 3.95
N ILE A 539 -15.07 6.08 4.53
CA ILE A 539 -15.13 7.37 3.84
C ILE A 539 -14.13 7.37 2.68
N GLU A 540 -12.90 7.12 2.95
CA GLU A 540 -11.82 7.13 1.98
C GLU A 540 -12.00 6.08 0.89
N ARG A 541 -12.38 4.85 1.26
CA ARG A 541 -12.65 3.76 0.30
C ARG A 541 -13.73 4.12 -0.72
N ARG A 542 -14.80 4.77 -0.28
CA ARG A 542 -15.92 5.15 -1.14
C ARG A 542 -15.59 6.34 -2.04
N ASN A 543 -14.84 7.32 -1.53
CA ASN A 543 -14.34 8.44 -2.32
C ASN A 543 -13.43 7.95 -3.47
N ARG A 544 -12.57 6.97 -3.20
CA ARG A 544 -11.73 6.32 -4.23
C ARG A 544 -12.56 5.61 -5.32
N GLN A 545 -13.64 4.93 -4.94
CA GLN A 545 -14.50 4.22 -5.89
C GLN A 545 -15.33 5.14 -6.78
N GLN A 546 -15.61 6.37 -6.32
CA GLN A 546 -16.48 7.34 -7.04
C GLN A 546 -15.69 8.43 -7.78
N GLY A 547 -14.35 8.46 -7.68
CA GLY A 547 -13.50 9.49 -8.30
C GLY A 547 -13.80 10.92 -7.79
N ARG A 548 -14.37 11.05 -6.59
CA ARG A 548 -14.75 12.32 -5.96
C ARG A 548 -13.80 12.65 -4.83
N SER A 549 -13.31 13.88 -4.84
CA SER A 549 -12.52 14.48 -3.75
C SER A 549 -13.38 15.10 -2.64
N ASP A 550 -14.69 14.90 -2.66
CA ASP A 550 -15.61 15.55 -1.74
C ASP A 550 -15.75 14.77 -0.45
N ASN A 551 -15.60 15.45 0.68
CA ASN A 551 -15.72 14.93 2.05
C ASN A 551 -17.16 14.55 2.45
N PHE A 552 -18.04 14.21 1.50
CA PHE A 552 -19.41 13.84 1.77
C PHE A 552 -19.66 12.34 1.71
N PHE A 553 -20.27 11.81 2.77
CA PHE A 553 -20.77 10.44 2.87
C PHE A 553 -22.29 10.40 2.84
N SER A 554 -22.85 9.61 1.95
CA SER A 554 -24.24 9.18 2.09
C SER A 554 -24.30 7.67 2.33
N PHE A 555 -24.73 7.26 3.51
CA PHE A 555 -25.20 5.91 3.79
C PHE A 555 -26.68 5.86 3.44
N ILE A 556 -27.00 5.57 2.20
CA ILE A 556 -28.33 5.07 1.86
C ILE A 556 -28.19 3.55 1.98
N LYS A 557 -28.82 2.98 3.02
CA LYS A 557 -28.97 1.53 3.09
C LYS A 557 -29.86 1.12 1.93
N LYS A 558 -29.31 0.52 0.89
CA LYS A 558 -30.12 -0.27 -0.05
C LYS A 558 -30.47 -1.53 0.72
N ASP A 559 -31.74 -1.70 1.00
CA ASP A 559 -32.27 -3.01 1.38
C ASP A 559 -32.11 -3.92 0.16
N ASP A 560 -31.17 -4.87 0.24
CA ASP A 560 -31.15 -6.09 -0.56
C ASP A 560 -31.86 -7.19 0.21
#